data_54b25e69dac7d997c3fbf26ed68fd878
#
_entry.id   54b25e69dac7d997c3fbf26ed68fd878
#
_cell.length_a   1.000
_cell.length_b   1.000
_cell.length_c   1.000
_cell.angle_alpha   90.00
_cell.angle_beta   90.00
_cell.angle_gamma   90.00
#
_symmetry.space_group_name_H-M   'P 1'
#
loop_
_entity.id
_entity.type
_entity.pdbx_description
1 polymer ?
#
loop_
_entity_poly.entity_id
_entity_poly.type
_entity_poly.pdbx_seq_one_letter_code
_entity_poly.pdbx_strand_id
1 'polypeptide(L)'
;MKKIDQKKKLSSEWFRELRNKICQELEKFEVTGKKFRKKKWNRDVKGTNKLGGGEMSVLRGETFEKAGVNISTVFGPISQELKGKIPGSKTAKGFWASGISVVIHPYSPKIPAIHMNTRFIVTGKNWFGGGTDITPNNLNSSNSIKLANYFHNELKEICEKYKKGSYYKYKNWCDEYFFLPHRNEPRGLGG
;
A
#
# COMPACT_ATOMS: atom_id res chain seq x y z
N MET A 1 1.05 29.50 2.73
CA MET A 1 0.91 28.17 2.09
C MET A 1 -0.54 27.71 2.22
N LYS A 2 -1.21 27.30 1.13
CA LYS A 2 -2.60 26.82 1.20
C LYS A 2 -2.65 25.57 2.08
N LYS A 3 -3.74 25.38 2.88
CA LYS A 3 -3.93 24.22 3.78
C LYS A 3 -3.73 22.87 3.08
N ILE A 4 -4.05 22.77 1.80
CA ILE A 4 -3.86 21.54 1.01
C ILE A 4 -2.38 21.27 0.69
N ASP A 5 -1.58 22.30 0.43
CA ASP A 5 -0.16 22.13 0.13
C ASP A 5 0.61 21.66 1.37
N GLN A 6 0.20 22.11 2.55
CA GLN A 6 0.72 21.60 3.81
C GLN A 6 0.40 20.11 3.98
N LYS A 7 -0.85 19.69 3.69
CA LYS A 7 -1.23 18.26 3.74
C LYS A 7 -0.42 17.41 2.76
N LYS A 8 -0.22 17.89 1.53
CA LYS A 8 0.62 17.22 0.54
C LYS A 8 2.06 17.04 1.02
N LYS A 9 2.65 18.09 1.59
CA LYS A 9 4.01 18.04 2.14
C LYS A 9 4.09 17.02 3.27
N LEU A 10 3.26 17.15 4.30
CA LEU A 10 3.27 16.26 5.46
C LEU A 10 3.03 14.80 5.09
N SER A 11 2.11 14.51 4.16
CA SER A 11 1.84 13.13 3.75
C SER A 11 3.03 12.52 2.99
N SER A 12 3.66 13.26 2.09
CA SER A 12 4.82 12.75 1.34
C SER A 12 6.06 12.57 2.22
N GLU A 13 6.27 13.44 3.21
CA GLU A 13 7.32 13.30 4.22
C GLU A 13 7.08 12.07 5.10
N TRP A 14 5.83 11.89 5.57
CA TRP A 14 5.44 10.72 6.35
C TRP A 14 5.64 9.40 5.59
N PHE A 15 5.25 9.29 4.33
CA PHE A 15 5.46 8.07 3.55
C PHE A 15 6.93 7.75 3.36
N ARG A 16 7.80 8.75 3.26
CA ARG A 16 9.26 8.55 3.22
C ARG A 16 9.80 8.03 4.55
N GLU A 17 9.34 8.59 5.66
CA GLU A 17 9.72 8.15 6.99
C GLU A 17 9.22 6.72 7.25
N LEU A 18 7.96 6.44 6.95
CA LEU A 18 7.35 5.11 7.09
C LEU A 18 8.11 4.07 6.27
N ARG A 19 8.46 4.37 5.01
CA ARG A 19 9.28 3.50 4.17
C ARG A 19 10.62 3.20 4.85
N ASN A 20 11.29 4.20 5.39
CA ASN A 20 12.58 3.99 6.05
C ASN A 20 12.44 3.10 7.28
N LYS A 21 11.42 3.33 8.11
CA LYS A 21 11.14 2.50 9.29
C LYS A 21 10.87 1.04 8.88
N ILE A 22 9.99 0.81 7.90
CA ILE A 22 9.67 -0.55 7.42
C ILE A 22 10.94 -1.23 6.87
N CYS A 23 11.75 -0.55 6.06
CA CYS A 23 12.99 -1.12 5.55
C CYS A 23 13.94 -1.51 6.69
N GLN A 24 14.13 -0.64 7.67
CA GLN A 24 15.01 -0.90 8.82
C GLN A 24 14.53 -2.09 9.66
N GLU A 25 13.21 -2.21 9.90
CA GLU A 25 12.66 -3.34 10.63
C GLU A 25 12.81 -4.66 9.86
N LEU A 26 12.51 -4.67 8.55
CA LEU A 26 12.67 -5.86 7.73
C LEU A 26 14.14 -6.31 7.62
N GLU A 27 15.07 -5.38 7.55
CA GLU A 27 16.51 -5.68 7.52
C GLU A 27 17.02 -6.42 8.77
N LYS A 28 16.33 -6.30 9.90
CA LYS A 28 16.68 -7.04 11.14
C LYS A 28 16.41 -8.55 11.04
N PHE A 29 15.50 -8.94 10.16
CA PHE A 29 15.16 -10.35 9.92
C PHE A 29 16.09 -11.01 8.89
N GLU A 30 16.92 -10.24 8.18
CA GLU A 30 17.87 -10.81 7.23
C GLU A 30 19.16 -11.28 7.92
N VAL A 31 19.36 -12.61 7.90
CA VAL A 31 20.51 -13.25 8.53
C VAL A 31 21.84 -12.95 7.81
N THR A 32 21.81 -12.63 6.53
CA THR A 32 22.97 -12.33 5.70
C THR A 32 23.45 -10.87 5.78
N GLY A 33 22.76 -10.02 6.55
CA GLY A 33 23.05 -8.60 6.63
C GLY A 33 22.78 -7.81 5.35
N LYS A 34 22.09 -8.41 4.36
CA LYS A 34 21.67 -7.70 3.14
C LYS A 34 20.71 -6.56 3.46
N LYS A 35 20.85 -5.50 2.67
CA LYS A 35 20.11 -4.24 2.84
C LYS A 35 19.25 -3.92 1.64
N PHE A 36 18.23 -3.06 1.84
CA PHE A 36 17.43 -2.55 0.75
C PHE A 36 18.25 -1.72 -0.23
N ARG A 37 18.21 -2.08 -1.50
CA ARG A 37 18.74 -1.28 -2.60
C ARG A 37 17.67 -0.29 -3.05
N LYS A 38 18.02 1.00 -3.10
CA LYS A 38 17.11 2.09 -3.46
C LYS A 38 17.39 2.57 -4.88
N LYS A 39 16.32 2.76 -5.67
CA LYS A 39 16.42 3.31 -7.02
C LYS A 39 15.32 4.34 -7.23
N LYS A 40 15.70 5.58 -7.53
CA LYS A 40 14.76 6.64 -7.92
C LYS A 40 14.29 6.42 -9.35
N TRP A 41 13.07 6.84 -9.62
CA TRP A 41 12.48 6.89 -10.95
C TRP A 41 11.64 8.15 -11.11
N ASN A 42 11.54 8.64 -12.35
CA ASN A 42 10.72 9.77 -12.70
C ASN A 42 9.57 9.30 -13.61
N ARG A 43 8.43 9.93 -13.47
CA ARG A 43 7.31 9.74 -14.37
C ARG A 43 7.41 10.79 -15.47
N ASP A 44 8.08 10.45 -16.55
CA ASP A 44 8.22 11.32 -17.70
C ASP A 44 7.21 10.93 -18.79
N VAL A 45 6.50 11.90 -19.33
CA VAL A 45 5.76 11.75 -20.57
C VAL A 45 6.64 12.37 -21.66
N LYS A 46 6.85 11.65 -22.77
CA LYS A 46 7.72 12.09 -23.88
C LYS A 46 7.55 13.60 -24.16
N GLY A 47 8.63 14.35 -23.97
CA GLY A 47 8.79 15.73 -24.45
C GLY A 47 8.34 16.85 -23.52
N THR A 48 7.67 16.60 -22.40
CA THR A 48 7.21 17.67 -21.51
C THR A 48 6.94 17.18 -20.10
N ASN A 49 7.32 17.98 -19.14
CA ASN A 49 6.87 18.01 -17.76
C ASN A 49 7.07 16.76 -16.91
N LYS A 50 7.93 16.91 -15.95
CA LYS A 50 8.07 16.04 -14.80
C LYS A 50 6.72 15.89 -14.10
N LEU A 51 6.09 14.73 -14.23
CA LEU A 51 4.80 14.41 -13.60
C LEU A 51 4.99 13.70 -12.25
N GLY A 52 6.10 13.99 -11.59
CA GLY A 52 6.49 13.36 -10.34
C GLY A 52 7.37 12.14 -10.53
N GLY A 53 7.38 11.26 -9.53
CA GLY A 53 8.22 10.06 -9.53
C GLY A 53 8.16 9.36 -8.20
N GLY A 54 9.17 8.55 -7.92
CA GLY A 54 9.23 7.81 -6.69
C GLY A 54 10.60 7.18 -6.44
N GLU A 55 10.65 6.35 -5.44
CA GLU A 55 11.82 5.57 -5.10
C GLU A 55 11.39 4.13 -4.77
N MET A 56 11.93 3.20 -5.52
CA MET A 56 11.82 1.77 -5.22
C MET A 56 12.88 1.40 -4.20
N SER A 57 12.49 0.62 -3.19
CA SER A 57 13.40 -0.01 -2.25
C SER A 57 13.17 -1.51 -2.31
N VAL A 58 14.19 -2.28 -2.70
CA VAL A 58 14.08 -3.73 -2.92
C VAL A 58 15.16 -4.46 -2.16
N LEU A 59 14.78 -5.46 -1.40
CA LEU A 59 15.65 -6.42 -0.71
C LEU A 59 15.42 -7.81 -1.35
N ARG A 60 16.50 -8.53 -1.59
CA ARG A 60 16.53 -9.96 -1.90
C ARG A 60 17.57 -10.61 -1.00
N GLY A 61 17.13 -11.47 -0.12
CA GLY A 61 17.95 -12.08 0.90
C GLY A 61 17.72 -13.57 1.03
N GLU A 62 17.96 -14.12 2.20
CA GLU A 62 17.70 -15.52 2.52
C GLU A 62 16.40 -15.69 3.32
N THR A 63 16.00 -14.68 4.08
CA THR A 63 14.69 -14.66 4.73
C THR A 63 13.59 -14.23 3.77
N PHE A 64 13.88 -13.22 2.94
CA PHE A 64 12.94 -12.71 1.94
C PHE A 64 13.43 -13.06 0.53
N GLU A 65 12.63 -13.82 -0.22
CA GLU A 65 12.82 -13.97 -1.65
C GLU A 65 12.80 -12.60 -2.33
N LYS A 66 11.81 -11.79 -1.93
CA LYS A 66 11.72 -10.40 -2.36
C LYS A 66 10.88 -9.57 -1.39
N ALA A 67 11.45 -8.49 -0.89
CA ALA A 67 10.71 -7.44 -0.19
C ALA A 67 10.83 -6.13 -0.96
N GLY A 68 9.71 -5.50 -1.25
CA GLY A 68 9.62 -4.21 -1.92
C GLY A 68 8.88 -3.20 -1.07
N VAL A 69 9.52 -2.05 -0.78
CA VAL A 69 8.91 -0.93 -0.05
C VAL A 69 9.10 0.33 -0.89
N ASN A 70 8.04 0.72 -1.57
CA ASN A 70 8.11 1.74 -2.61
C ASN A 70 7.30 2.96 -2.23
N ILE A 71 7.83 4.15 -2.49
CA ILE A 71 7.11 5.41 -2.34
C ILE A 71 7.04 6.14 -3.67
N SER A 72 5.96 6.89 -3.85
CA SER A 72 5.81 7.75 -5.01
C SER A 72 5.05 9.03 -4.66
N THR A 73 5.35 10.07 -5.42
CA THR A 73 4.55 11.30 -5.49
C THR A 73 4.37 11.63 -6.94
N VAL A 74 3.15 11.51 -7.44
CA VAL A 74 2.81 11.69 -8.85
C VAL A 74 1.63 12.65 -9.00
N PHE A 75 1.63 13.38 -10.11
CA PHE A 75 0.57 14.33 -10.42
C PHE A 75 0.39 14.44 -11.94
N GLY A 76 -0.66 15.11 -12.38
CA GLY A 76 -0.91 15.30 -13.80
C GLY A 76 -2.38 15.42 -14.13
N PRO A 77 -2.72 15.47 -15.43
CA PRO A 77 -4.11 15.46 -15.88
C PRO A 77 -4.81 14.16 -15.51
N ILE A 78 -6.13 14.22 -15.28
CA ILE A 78 -6.97 13.04 -15.08
C ILE A 78 -7.34 12.49 -16.46
N SER A 79 -7.05 11.20 -16.71
CA SER A 79 -7.47 10.52 -17.93
C SER A 79 -8.99 10.41 -18.01
N GLN A 80 -9.54 10.33 -19.21
CA GLN A 80 -10.99 10.17 -19.41
C GLN A 80 -11.52 8.90 -18.75
N GLU A 81 -10.72 7.83 -18.73
CA GLU A 81 -11.06 6.55 -18.09
C GLU A 81 -11.24 6.67 -16.56
N LEU A 82 -10.53 7.58 -15.90
CA LEU A 82 -10.59 7.80 -14.46
C LEU A 82 -11.63 8.85 -14.06
N LYS A 83 -12.15 9.61 -15.03
CA LYS A 83 -13.18 10.62 -14.77
C LYS A 83 -14.46 9.97 -14.23
N GLY A 84 -14.89 10.42 -13.06
CA GLY A 84 -16.07 9.90 -12.37
C GLY A 84 -15.83 8.60 -11.58
N LYS A 85 -14.75 7.86 -11.83
CA LYS A 85 -14.43 6.61 -11.11
C LYS A 85 -13.77 6.83 -9.76
N ILE A 86 -13.06 7.96 -9.60
CA ILE A 86 -12.44 8.31 -8.33
C ILE A 86 -13.07 9.58 -7.74
N PRO A 87 -13.19 9.66 -6.40
CA PRO A 87 -13.83 10.80 -5.76
C PRO A 87 -13.25 12.15 -6.20
N GLY A 88 -14.10 13.09 -6.59
CA GLY A 88 -13.70 14.43 -7.03
C GLY A 88 -13.11 14.53 -8.42
N SER A 89 -13.01 13.44 -9.18
CA SER A 89 -12.42 13.45 -10.53
C SER A 89 -13.36 14.00 -11.62
N LYS A 90 -14.66 14.07 -11.36
CA LYS A 90 -15.67 14.51 -12.36
C LYS A 90 -15.39 15.90 -12.91
N THR A 91 -15.03 16.84 -12.03
CA THR A 91 -14.80 18.26 -12.36
C THR A 91 -13.34 18.68 -12.27
N ALA A 92 -12.47 17.84 -11.71
CA ALA A 92 -11.06 18.17 -11.55
C ALA A 92 -10.31 18.07 -12.89
N LYS A 93 -9.45 19.05 -13.14
CA LYS A 93 -8.56 19.07 -14.32
C LYS A 93 -7.35 18.16 -14.15
N GLY A 94 -6.94 17.90 -12.91
CA GLY A 94 -5.76 17.11 -12.58
C GLY A 94 -5.86 16.46 -11.21
N PHE A 95 -4.85 15.62 -10.92
CA PHE A 95 -4.69 14.96 -9.64
C PHE A 95 -3.28 15.15 -9.09
N TRP A 96 -3.16 14.97 -7.79
CA TRP A 96 -1.90 14.77 -7.09
C TRP A 96 -2.09 13.58 -6.14
N ALA A 97 -1.12 12.68 -6.09
CA ALA A 97 -1.15 11.53 -5.21
C ALA A 97 0.24 11.23 -4.67
N SER A 98 0.33 10.98 -3.38
CA SER A 98 1.53 10.41 -2.75
C SER A 98 1.15 9.18 -1.96
N GLY A 99 2.04 8.18 -1.92
CA GLY A 99 1.74 6.94 -1.24
C GLY A 99 2.94 6.04 -1.05
N ILE A 100 2.69 4.97 -0.29
CA ILE A 100 3.59 3.85 -0.07
C ILE A 100 2.93 2.56 -0.53
N SER A 101 3.73 1.66 -1.08
CA SER A 101 3.31 0.30 -1.46
C SER A 101 4.34 -0.69 -0.95
N VAL A 102 3.89 -1.70 -0.23
CA VAL A 102 4.71 -2.75 0.37
C VAL A 102 4.28 -4.10 -0.19
N VAL A 103 5.25 -4.89 -0.60
CA VAL A 103 5.07 -6.29 -1.03
C VAL A 103 6.20 -7.10 -0.44
N ILE A 104 5.88 -8.10 0.38
CA ILE A 104 6.86 -8.94 1.04
C ILE A 104 6.55 -10.40 0.72
N HIS A 105 7.50 -11.07 0.07
CA HIS A 105 7.46 -12.49 -0.24
C HIS A 105 8.58 -13.20 0.53
N PRO A 106 8.26 -13.86 1.66
CA PRO A 106 9.21 -14.70 2.39
C PRO A 106 9.60 -15.95 1.57
N TYR A 107 10.79 -16.49 1.81
CA TYR A 107 11.19 -17.77 1.23
C TYR A 107 10.38 -18.95 1.77
N SER A 108 10.05 -18.91 3.06
CA SER A 108 9.29 -19.98 3.68
C SER A 108 7.82 -19.97 3.24
N PRO A 109 7.30 -21.05 2.64
CA PRO A 109 5.89 -21.15 2.29
C PRO A 109 4.96 -21.22 3.51
N LYS A 110 5.51 -21.37 4.72
CA LYS A 110 4.75 -21.32 5.97
C LYS A 110 4.43 -19.91 6.44
N ILE A 111 5.10 -18.91 5.87
CA ILE A 111 4.87 -17.49 6.17
C ILE A 111 4.11 -16.88 4.99
N PRO A 112 2.97 -16.24 5.22
CA PRO A 112 2.19 -15.64 4.16
C PRO A 112 2.92 -14.50 3.46
N ALA A 113 2.64 -14.29 2.18
CA ALA A 113 2.98 -13.03 1.53
C ALA A 113 2.18 -11.88 2.16
N ILE A 114 2.78 -10.69 2.19
CA ILE A 114 2.19 -9.51 2.82
C ILE A 114 2.14 -8.39 1.80
N HIS A 115 0.98 -7.76 1.68
CA HIS A 115 0.77 -6.60 0.83
C HIS A 115 0.15 -5.47 1.64
N MET A 116 0.61 -4.25 1.40
CA MET A 116 0.01 -3.04 1.97
C MET A 116 0.16 -1.90 0.98
N ASN A 117 -0.84 -1.08 0.87
CA ASN A 117 -0.68 0.22 0.26
C ASN A 117 -1.52 1.26 1.00
N THR A 118 -1.01 2.48 1.05
CA THR A 118 -1.81 3.63 1.45
C THR A 118 -1.35 4.86 0.68
N ARG A 119 -2.29 5.75 0.41
CA ARG A 119 -2.04 6.95 -0.41
C ARG A 119 -2.92 8.11 0.02
N PHE A 120 -2.38 9.30 -0.07
CA PHE A 120 -3.14 10.54 -0.01
C PHE A 120 -3.37 11.03 -1.44
N ILE A 121 -4.62 11.25 -1.79
CA ILE A 121 -5.05 11.65 -3.13
C ILE A 121 -5.76 12.99 -3.06
N VAL A 122 -5.43 13.87 -3.99
CA VAL A 122 -6.03 15.18 -4.17
C VAL A 122 -6.52 15.32 -5.62
N THR A 123 -7.82 15.57 -5.74
CA THR A 123 -8.51 15.90 -6.99
C THR A 123 -9.39 17.14 -6.74
N GLY A 124 -10.64 17.17 -7.11
CA GLY A 124 -11.64 18.10 -6.60
C GLY A 124 -12.01 17.86 -5.12
N LYS A 125 -11.61 16.70 -4.60
CA LYS A 125 -11.66 16.32 -3.16
C LYS A 125 -10.27 15.85 -2.72
N ASN A 126 -10.11 15.64 -1.41
CA ASN A 126 -8.88 15.02 -0.89
C ASN A 126 -9.22 13.95 0.15
N TRP A 127 -8.54 12.81 0.09
CA TRP A 127 -8.76 11.67 1.00
C TRP A 127 -7.54 10.77 1.09
N PHE A 128 -7.50 9.95 2.14
CA PHE A 128 -6.63 8.80 2.22
C PHE A 128 -7.39 7.55 1.76
N GLY A 129 -6.69 6.65 1.09
CA GLY A 129 -7.18 5.33 0.73
C GLY A 129 -6.05 4.33 0.76
N GLY A 130 -6.39 3.08 1.00
CA GLY A 130 -5.42 2.00 1.08
C GLY A 130 -6.05 0.72 1.54
N GLY A 131 -5.24 -0.28 1.76
CA GLY A 131 -5.61 -1.57 2.30
C GLY A 131 -4.37 -2.42 2.54
N THR A 132 -4.54 -3.49 3.27
CA THR A 132 -3.49 -4.46 3.55
C THR A 132 -4.05 -5.86 3.50
N ASP A 133 -3.24 -6.83 3.15
CA ASP A 133 -3.62 -8.25 3.17
C ASP A 133 -2.42 -9.14 3.52
N ILE A 134 -2.73 -10.33 3.99
CA ILE A 134 -1.82 -11.46 3.99
C ILE A 134 -2.35 -12.54 3.06
N THR A 135 -1.46 -13.22 2.34
CA THR A 135 -1.83 -14.30 1.41
C THR A 135 -1.10 -15.59 1.81
N PRO A 136 -1.71 -16.44 2.64
CA PRO A 136 -1.15 -17.75 2.98
C PRO A 136 -1.13 -18.68 1.77
N ASN A 137 -0.08 -19.52 1.66
CA ASN A 137 -0.01 -20.54 0.61
C ASN A 137 -0.95 -21.74 0.86
N ASN A 138 -1.29 -22.00 2.13
CA ASN A 138 -2.25 -23.04 2.52
C ASN A 138 -3.21 -22.47 3.57
N LEU A 139 -4.40 -22.08 3.13
CA LEU A 139 -5.42 -21.46 3.98
C LEU A 139 -5.92 -22.38 5.10
N ASN A 140 -5.90 -23.69 4.89
CA ASN A 140 -6.44 -24.68 5.83
C ASN A 140 -5.43 -25.13 6.90
N SER A 141 -4.18 -24.66 6.83
CA SER A 141 -3.20 -25.00 7.86
C SER A 141 -3.48 -24.27 9.16
N SER A 142 -3.26 -24.95 10.29
CA SER A 142 -3.41 -24.34 11.64
C SER A 142 -2.57 -23.07 11.81
N ASN A 143 -1.37 -23.04 11.21
CA ASN A 143 -0.51 -21.88 11.22
C ASN A 143 -1.12 -20.70 10.45
N SER A 144 -1.68 -20.93 9.27
CA SER A 144 -2.33 -19.88 8.47
C SER A 144 -3.54 -19.29 9.18
N ILE A 145 -4.37 -20.15 9.80
CA ILE A 145 -5.52 -19.71 10.58
C ILE A 145 -5.08 -18.85 11.76
N LYS A 146 -4.03 -19.27 12.49
CA LYS A 146 -3.48 -18.51 13.62
C LYS A 146 -2.96 -17.14 13.20
N LEU A 147 -2.20 -17.09 12.10
CA LEU A 147 -1.65 -15.84 11.58
C LEU A 147 -2.75 -14.90 11.04
N ALA A 148 -3.77 -15.45 10.38
CA ALA A 148 -4.92 -14.68 9.92
C ALA A 148 -5.68 -14.04 11.09
N ASN A 149 -5.95 -14.81 12.13
CA ASN A 149 -6.64 -14.32 13.32
C ASN A 149 -5.82 -13.22 14.01
N TYR A 150 -4.51 -13.41 14.17
CA TYR A 150 -3.63 -12.37 14.71
C TYR A 150 -3.68 -11.09 13.88
N PHE A 151 -3.49 -11.19 12.58
CA PHE A 151 -3.51 -10.06 11.66
C PHE A 151 -4.82 -9.28 11.71
N HIS A 152 -5.96 -9.98 11.69
CA HIS A 152 -7.27 -9.34 11.73
C HIS A 152 -7.61 -8.76 13.10
N ASN A 153 -7.12 -9.33 14.20
CA ASN A 153 -7.25 -8.74 15.54
C ASN A 153 -6.50 -7.40 15.63
N GLU A 154 -5.26 -7.34 15.12
CA GLU A 154 -4.49 -6.08 15.04
C GLU A 154 -5.20 -5.02 14.18
N LEU A 155 -5.71 -5.41 13.01
CA LEU A 155 -6.47 -4.49 12.15
C LEU A 155 -7.74 -3.98 12.84
N LYS A 156 -8.45 -4.86 13.54
CA LYS A 156 -9.66 -4.50 14.28
C LYS A 156 -9.33 -3.50 15.40
N GLU A 157 -8.32 -3.78 16.20
CA GLU A 157 -7.88 -2.90 17.27
C GLU A 157 -7.53 -1.49 16.75
N ILE A 158 -6.73 -1.42 15.69
CA ILE A 158 -6.34 -0.16 15.07
C ILE A 158 -7.57 0.58 14.53
N CYS A 159 -8.44 -0.10 13.78
CA CYS A 159 -9.62 0.52 13.20
C CYS A 159 -10.57 1.06 14.27
N GLU A 160 -10.87 0.25 15.28
CA GLU A 160 -11.81 0.60 16.36
C GLU A 160 -11.28 1.76 17.22
N LYS A 161 -9.96 1.87 17.39
CA LYS A 161 -9.32 2.99 18.08
C LYS A 161 -9.62 4.33 17.43
N TYR A 162 -9.66 4.38 16.09
CA TYR A 162 -9.90 5.62 15.36
C TYR A 162 -11.36 5.89 15.05
N LYS A 163 -12.14 4.84 14.82
CA LYS A 163 -13.57 4.95 14.56
C LYS A 163 -14.28 3.63 14.83
N LYS A 164 -15.13 3.62 15.86
CA LYS A 164 -15.95 2.46 16.24
C LYS A 164 -16.75 1.93 15.04
N GLY A 165 -16.73 0.62 14.84
CA GLY A 165 -17.43 -0.08 13.76
C GLY A 165 -16.76 0.03 12.38
N SER A 166 -15.60 0.68 12.27
CA SER A 166 -14.95 0.87 10.98
C SER A 166 -14.28 -0.40 10.45
N TYR A 167 -13.83 -1.30 11.32
CA TYR A 167 -13.19 -2.55 10.90
C TYR A 167 -14.09 -3.39 9.98
N TYR A 168 -15.32 -3.68 10.41
CA TYR A 168 -16.24 -4.50 9.61
C TYR A 168 -16.60 -3.87 8.28
N LYS A 169 -16.76 -2.55 8.27
CA LYS A 169 -17.00 -1.81 7.03
C LYS A 169 -15.84 -1.95 6.06
N TYR A 170 -14.61 -1.80 6.52
CA TYR A 170 -13.42 -1.87 5.66
C TYR A 170 -13.12 -3.32 5.25
N LYS A 171 -13.33 -4.27 6.15
CA LYS A 171 -13.19 -5.71 5.85
C LYS A 171 -14.13 -6.14 4.72
N ASN A 172 -15.41 -5.83 4.84
CA ASN A 172 -16.40 -6.17 3.81
C ASN A 172 -16.04 -5.51 2.47
N TRP A 173 -15.67 -4.23 2.49
CA TRP A 173 -15.26 -3.54 1.26
C TRP A 173 -13.99 -4.14 0.66
N CYS A 174 -13.05 -4.56 1.48
CA CYS A 174 -11.84 -5.23 1.01
C CYS A 174 -12.15 -6.57 0.34
N ASP A 175 -13.01 -7.38 0.95
CA ASP A 175 -13.44 -8.67 0.39
C ASP A 175 -14.16 -8.51 -0.96
N GLU A 176 -15.06 -7.54 -1.08
CA GLU A 176 -15.73 -7.21 -2.36
C GLU A 176 -14.72 -6.73 -3.42
N TYR A 177 -13.80 -5.84 -3.05
CA TYR A 177 -12.82 -5.25 -3.97
C TYR A 177 -11.84 -6.27 -4.53
N PHE A 178 -11.41 -7.24 -3.71
CA PHE A 178 -10.46 -8.28 -4.09
C PHE A 178 -11.12 -9.61 -4.47
N PHE A 179 -12.45 -9.65 -4.59
CA PHE A 179 -13.16 -10.86 -4.99
C PHE A 179 -12.77 -11.28 -6.41
N LEU A 180 -12.44 -12.56 -6.56
CA LEU A 180 -12.07 -13.20 -7.81
C LEU A 180 -13.22 -14.10 -8.28
N PRO A 181 -14.11 -13.64 -9.18
CA PRO A 181 -15.30 -14.41 -9.56
C PRO A 181 -14.98 -15.79 -10.15
N HIS A 182 -13.89 -15.91 -10.90
CA HIS A 182 -13.44 -17.14 -11.52
C HIS A 182 -12.93 -18.20 -10.53
N ARG A 183 -12.63 -17.80 -9.28
CA ARG A 183 -12.19 -18.68 -8.19
C ARG A 183 -13.20 -18.76 -7.05
N ASN A 184 -14.22 -17.91 -7.07
CA ASN A 184 -15.22 -17.78 -6.02
C ASN A 184 -14.60 -17.52 -4.63
N GLU A 185 -13.55 -16.71 -4.56
CA GLU A 185 -12.86 -16.36 -3.33
C GLU A 185 -12.28 -14.93 -3.37
N PRO A 186 -12.11 -14.23 -2.25
CA PRO A 186 -11.31 -13.02 -2.21
C PRO A 186 -9.83 -13.36 -2.36
N ARG A 187 -9.08 -12.49 -3.05
CA ARG A 187 -7.63 -12.61 -3.15
C ARG A 187 -6.99 -12.17 -1.82
N GLY A 188 -6.41 -13.11 -1.12
CA GLY A 188 -5.79 -12.88 0.18
C GLY A 188 -6.82 -12.63 1.29
N LEU A 189 -6.30 -12.43 2.49
CA LEU A 189 -7.07 -12.15 3.71
C LEU A 189 -6.83 -10.70 4.10
N GLY A 190 -7.61 -9.78 3.52
CA GLY A 190 -7.39 -8.35 3.62
C GLY A 190 -8.38 -7.60 4.52
N GLY A 191 -8.02 -6.34 4.83
CA GLY A 191 -8.84 -5.39 5.55
C GLY A 191 -8.44 -3.93 5.31
#